data_4f165cec95348ecf25d70f72eb4a8178
#
_entry.id   4f165cec95348ecf25d70f72eb4a8178
#
_cell.length_a   1.000
_cell.length_b   1.000
_cell.length_c   1.000
_cell.angle_alpha   90.00
_cell.angle_beta   90.00
_cell.angle_gamma   90.00
#
_symmetry.space_group_name_H-M   'P 1'
#
loop_
_entity.id
_entity.type
_entity.pdbx_description
1 polymer ?
#
loop_
_entity_poly.entity_id
_entity_poly.type
_entity_poly.pdbx_seq_one_letter_code
_entity_poly.pdbx_strand_id
1 'polypeptide(L)'
;LHVRSRRQRQMCIRDRPYDDPDYPLAFSRISDMPLVLYCTGDPRWLNEPAAVGMVGTRKPTEYGLRAAEDIGRGLARAGAVIVSGLADGLDSAGHRAAVGENCPTIAVMGVPIDRTYPAANRELRRAIERRGCVISEYPPESEPVGAVGFLQRNRLIAALSGALVVVEAKEKSGTMSTVGHAERYGKPVFAVPGSIFSPASAGTNALLRDGRAKAVCTAADLFGTLGLQTARPAPAPRETPRPLSENERLVLSCLGAKAQGVEELGVKSGLPTAALLGVLMKLELAGRVSCLPGKRYILRGGSAS
;
A
#
# COMPACT_ATOMS: atom_id res chain seq x y z
N LEU A 1 0.26 -1.46 -39.74
CA LEU A 1 -0.93 -0.81 -39.17
C LEU A 1 -1.70 -1.88 -38.37
N HIS A 2 -1.49 -1.94 -37.04
CA HIS A 2 -2.27 -2.81 -36.17
C HIS A 2 -3.70 -2.28 -36.09
N VAL A 3 -4.66 -3.02 -36.64
CA VAL A 3 -6.09 -2.72 -36.52
C VAL A 3 -6.52 -3.08 -35.10
N ARG A 4 -6.80 -2.07 -34.29
CA ARG A 4 -7.31 -2.27 -32.92
C ARG A 4 -8.63 -3.00 -32.94
N SER A 5 -8.78 -4.08 -32.15
CA SER A 5 -10.03 -4.79 -31.96
C SER A 5 -11.12 -3.89 -31.34
N ARG A 6 -12.38 -4.32 -31.41
CA ARG A 6 -13.53 -3.60 -30.81
C ARG A 6 -13.34 -3.42 -29.29
N ARG A 7 -12.79 -4.41 -28.58
CA ARG A 7 -12.46 -4.39 -27.15
C ARG A 7 -11.29 -3.44 -26.83
N GLN A 8 -10.26 -3.40 -27.65
CA GLN A 8 -9.15 -2.45 -27.50
C GLN A 8 -9.64 -1.01 -27.54
N ARG A 9 -10.60 -0.71 -28.42
CA ARG A 9 -11.21 0.62 -28.48
C ARG A 9 -12.08 0.96 -27.26
N GLN A 10 -12.83 0.00 -26.72
CA GLN A 10 -13.68 0.20 -25.54
C GLN A 10 -12.89 0.34 -24.23
N MET A 11 -11.74 -0.34 -24.10
CA MET A 11 -10.90 -0.30 -22.89
C MET A 11 -9.73 0.68 -22.98
N CYS A 12 -9.62 1.47 -24.05
CA CYS A 12 -8.48 2.37 -24.31
C CYS A 12 -7.11 1.65 -24.19
N ILE A 13 -7.04 0.36 -24.58
CA ILE A 13 -5.79 -0.41 -24.57
C ILE A 13 -4.84 0.18 -25.59
N ARG A 14 -3.59 0.41 -25.16
CA ARG A 14 -2.51 0.93 -25.99
C ARG A 14 -1.38 -0.08 -26.03
N ASP A 15 -0.92 -0.38 -27.23
CA ASP A 15 0.26 -1.20 -27.47
C ASP A 15 1.50 -0.30 -27.29
N ARG A 16 2.52 -0.81 -26.62
CA ARG A 16 3.79 -0.14 -26.37
C ARG A 16 4.91 -1.05 -26.85
N PRO A 17 5.32 -0.96 -28.11
CA PRO A 17 6.51 -1.65 -28.58
C PRO A 17 7.77 -1.08 -27.91
N TYR A 18 8.85 -1.82 -27.92
CA TYR A 18 10.09 -1.48 -27.20
C TYR A 18 10.74 -0.15 -27.66
N ASP A 19 10.38 0.36 -28.82
CA ASP A 19 10.82 1.65 -29.37
C ASP A 19 9.83 2.80 -29.12
N ASP A 20 8.72 2.54 -28.41
CA ASP A 20 7.77 3.58 -28.01
C ASP A 20 8.38 4.49 -26.92
N PRO A 21 8.26 5.84 -27.02
CA PRO A 21 8.80 6.77 -26.00
C PRO A 21 8.29 6.54 -24.58
N ASP A 22 7.09 5.99 -24.42
CA ASP A 22 6.51 5.65 -23.12
C ASP A 22 6.84 4.21 -22.67
N TYR A 23 7.65 3.45 -23.44
CA TYR A 23 8.06 2.13 -23.03
C TYR A 23 8.96 2.21 -21.79
N PRO A 24 8.80 1.32 -20.77
CA PRO A 24 9.57 1.41 -19.55
C PRO A 24 11.06 1.21 -19.76
N LEU A 25 11.86 2.24 -19.50
CA LEU A 25 13.33 2.19 -19.59
C LEU A 25 13.93 1.08 -18.71
N ALA A 26 13.26 0.73 -17.61
CA ALA A 26 13.68 -0.33 -16.71
C ALA A 26 13.74 -1.71 -17.41
N PHE A 27 12.91 -1.94 -18.43
CA PHE A 27 12.88 -3.21 -19.14
C PHE A 27 14.03 -3.38 -20.13
N SER A 28 14.60 -2.31 -20.65
CA SER A 28 15.80 -2.39 -21.51
C SER A 28 17.03 -2.97 -20.80
N ARG A 29 16.97 -3.05 -19.48
CA ARG A 29 18.07 -3.56 -18.61
C ARG A 29 17.92 -5.02 -18.23
N ILE A 30 16.89 -5.70 -18.71
CA ILE A 30 16.65 -7.13 -18.44
C ILE A 30 16.76 -7.93 -19.74
N SER A 31 17.38 -9.10 -19.68
CA SER A 31 17.66 -9.93 -20.87
C SER A 31 16.41 -10.52 -21.52
N ASP A 32 15.33 -10.64 -20.76
CA ASP A 32 14.06 -11.20 -21.15
C ASP A 32 12.93 -10.13 -21.18
N MET A 33 13.28 -8.94 -21.69
CA MET A 33 12.33 -7.83 -21.80
C MET A 33 11.18 -8.18 -22.77
N PRO A 34 9.94 -7.76 -22.48
CA PRO A 34 8.83 -7.90 -23.41
C PRO A 34 9.03 -7.00 -24.63
N LEU A 35 8.89 -7.53 -25.85
CA LEU A 35 8.98 -6.72 -27.07
C LEU A 35 7.79 -5.78 -27.25
N VAL A 36 6.64 -6.15 -26.74
CA VAL A 36 5.42 -5.34 -26.74
C VAL A 36 4.78 -5.40 -25.37
N LEU A 37 4.35 -4.26 -24.88
CA LEU A 37 3.61 -4.13 -23.64
C LEU A 37 2.22 -3.56 -23.91
N TYR A 38 1.19 -4.19 -23.38
CA TYR A 38 -0.18 -3.70 -23.46
C TYR A 38 -0.52 -2.91 -22.20
N CYS A 39 -1.11 -1.73 -22.36
CA CYS A 39 -1.33 -0.79 -21.28
C CYS A 39 -2.74 -0.21 -21.28
N THR A 40 -3.32 -0.04 -20.09
CA THR A 40 -4.50 0.78 -19.82
C THR A 40 -4.19 1.78 -18.71
N GLY A 41 -4.82 2.96 -18.73
CA GLY A 41 -4.49 4.06 -17.83
C GLY A 41 -3.39 4.96 -18.40
N ASP A 42 -2.58 5.56 -17.55
CA ASP A 42 -1.58 6.56 -17.91
C ASP A 42 -0.16 5.97 -17.91
N PRO A 43 0.47 5.78 -19.07
CA PRO A 43 1.76 5.13 -19.20
C PRO A 43 2.94 5.96 -18.66
N ARG A 44 2.80 7.28 -18.46
CA ARG A 44 3.88 8.12 -17.92
C ARG A 44 4.42 7.61 -16.58
N TRP A 45 3.59 6.91 -15.80
CA TRP A 45 3.98 6.32 -14.51
C TRP A 45 4.97 5.16 -14.64
N LEU A 46 5.10 4.56 -15.82
CA LEU A 46 5.99 3.42 -16.06
C LEU A 46 7.48 3.76 -15.96
N ASN A 47 7.83 5.04 -16.09
CA ASN A 47 9.19 5.55 -15.98
C ASN A 47 9.43 6.35 -14.69
N GLU A 48 8.56 6.19 -13.67
CA GLU A 48 8.71 6.88 -12.38
C GLU A 48 9.94 6.34 -11.63
N PRO A 49 10.92 7.19 -11.29
CA PRO A 49 12.15 6.74 -10.62
C PRO A 49 11.92 6.23 -9.21
N ALA A 50 10.91 6.74 -8.50
CA ALA A 50 10.55 6.31 -7.16
C ALA A 50 9.52 5.18 -7.15
N ALA A 51 9.59 4.25 -8.10
CA ALA A 51 8.73 3.07 -8.12
C ALA A 51 9.20 2.01 -7.11
N VAL A 52 8.26 1.44 -6.35
CA VAL A 52 8.54 0.41 -5.34
C VAL A 52 7.65 -0.80 -5.52
N GLY A 53 8.25 -1.97 -5.65
CA GLY A 53 7.54 -3.25 -5.68
C GLY A 53 7.02 -3.60 -4.28
N MET A 54 5.74 -3.90 -4.13
CA MET A 54 5.17 -4.42 -2.89
C MET A 54 4.50 -5.76 -3.18
N VAL A 55 5.05 -6.82 -2.59
CA VAL A 55 4.61 -8.19 -2.88
C VAL A 55 4.46 -9.01 -1.60
N GLY A 56 3.69 -10.10 -1.70
CA GLY A 56 3.56 -11.01 -0.57
C GLY A 56 2.55 -12.13 -0.80
N THR A 57 2.15 -12.75 0.28
CA THR A 57 1.21 -13.87 0.26
C THR A 57 -0.19 -13.45 -0.20
N ARG A 58 -0.87 -14.36 -0.90
CA ARG A 58 -2.30 -14.22 -1.27
C ARG A 58 -3.26 -14.46 -0.09
N LYS A 59 -2.75 -15.02 1.02
CA LYS A 59 -3.51 -15.27 2.25
C LYS A 59 -2.76 -14.62 3.42
N PRO A 60 -2.81 -13.30 3.54
CA PRO A 60 -2.10 -12.58 4.59
C PRO A 60 -2.76 -12.77 5.95
N THR A 61 -1.96 -12.55 6.99
CA THR A 61 -2.48 -12.35 8.33
C THR A 61 -3.03 -10.92 8.48
N GLU A 62 -3.74 -10.65 9.58
CA GLU A 62 -4.16 -9.29 9.90
C GLU A 62 -2.94 -8.36 10.07
N TYR A 63 -1.87 -8.87 10.69
CA TYR A 63 -0.60 -8.15 10.80
C TYR A 63 -0.05 -7.75 9.43
N GLY A 64 0.02 -8.70 8.49
CA GLY A 64 0.53 -8.45 7.14
C GLY A 64 -0.31 -7.43 6.37
N LEU A 65 -1.64 -7.48 6.50
CA LEU A 65 -2.53 -6.48 5.90
C LEU A 65 -2.27 -5.08 6.46
N ARG A 66 -2.18 -4.94 7.78
CA ARG A 66 -1.89 -3.66 8.44
C ARG A 66 -0.52 -3.12 8.06
N ALA A 67 0.50 -3.96 8.05
CA ALA A 67 1.86 -3.57 7.64
C ALA A 67 1.89 -3.09 6.17
N ALA A 68 1.24 -3.82 5.26
CA ALA A 68 1.14 -3.40 3.85
C ALA A 68 0.41 -2.06 3.70
N GLU A 69 -0.66 -1.86 4.47
CA GLU A 69 -1.44 -0.63 4.43
C GLU A 69 -0.64 0.56 4.96
N ASP A 70 0.00 0.43 6.13
CA ASP A 70 0.75 1.52 6.76
C ASP A 70 1.99 1.90 5.94
N ILE A 71 2.78 0.92 5.52
CA ILE A 71 3.98 1.15 4.68
C ILE A 71 3.55 1.70 3.32
N GLY A 72 2.53 1.11 2.69
CA GLY A 72 2.03 1.52 1.39
C GLY A 72 1.50 2.95 1.38
N ARG A 73 0.72 3.34 2.39
CA ARG A 73 0.25 4.74 2.55
C ARG A 73 1.41 5.71 2.74
N GLY A 74 2.36 5.34 3.61
CA GLY A 74 3.54 6.18 3.86
C GLY A 74 4.36 6.40 2.59
N LEU A 75 4.58 5.36 1.79
CA LEU A 75 5.27 5.44 0.50
C LEU A 75 4.50 6.30 -0.51
N ALA A 76 3.19 6.07 -0.65
CA ALA A 76 2.34 6.84 -1.55
C ALA A 76 2.34 8.34 -1.22
N ARG A 77 2.20 8.69 0.07
CA ARG A 77 2.28 10.08 0.55
C ARG A 77 3.64 10.73 0.30
N ALA A 78 4.70 9.94 0.32
CA ALA A 78 6.05 10.42 0.00
C ALA A 78 6.30 10.56 -1.51
N GLY A 79 5.32 10.22 -2.36
CA GLY A 79 5.42 10.32 -3.82
C GLY A 79 5.93 9.06 -4.50
N ALA A 80 6.08 7.94 -3.79
CA ALA A 80 6.43 6.67 -4.42
C ALA A 80 5.26 6.07 -5.19
N VAL A 81 5.55 5.42 -6.32
CA VAL A 81 4.57 4.65 -7.09
C VAL A 81 4.68 3.17 -6.73
N ILE A 82 3.61 2.62 -6.16
CA ILE A 82 3.57 1.20 -5.80
C ILE A 82 3.37 0.35 -7.06
N VAL A 83 4.24 -0.65 -7.25
CA VAL A 83 4.18 -1.64 -8.33
C VAL A 83 3.83 -2.99 -7.74
N SER A 84 2.76 -3.62 -8.21
CA SER A 84 2.39 -4.95 -7.73
C SER A 84 1.59 -5.74 -8.77
N GLY A 85 1.14 -6.93 -8.41
CA GLY A 85 0.56 -7.89 -9.35
C GLY A 85 -0.95 -7.97 -9.38
N LEU A 86 -1.65 -7.15 -8.63
CA LEU A 86 -3.12 -7.18 -8.49
C LEU A 86 -3.67 -8.55 -8.03
N ALA A 87 -2.84 -9.42 -7.47
CA ALA A 87 -3.28 -10.66 -6.86
C ALA A 87 -4.07 -10.41 -5.57
N ASP A 88 -4.77 -11.44 -5.08
CA ASP A 88 -5.37 -11.37 -3.75
C ASP A 88 -4.32 -11.14 -2.67
N GLY A 89 -4.74 -10.62 -1.53
CA GLY A 89 -3.89 -10.42 -0.37
C GLY A 89 -3.02 -9.17 -0.46
N LEU A 90 -1.71 -9.32 -0.32
CA LEU A 90 -0.78 -8.20 -0.11
C LEU A 90 -0.56 -7.33 -1.34
N ASP A 91 -0.61 -7.91 -2.55
CA ASP A 91 -0.58 -7.14 -3.80
C ASP A 91 -1.73 -6.12 -3.83
N SER A 92 -2.96 -6.61 -3.58
CA SER A 92 -4.14 -5.76 -3.53
C SER A 92 -4.13 -4.77 -2.37
N ALA A 93 -3.55 -5.13 -1.22
CA ALA A 93 -3.42 -4.23 -0.08
C ALA A 93 -2.52 -3.04 -0.41
N GLY A 94 -1.37 -3.29 -1.06
CA GLY A 94 -0.48 -2.23 -1.55
C GLY A 94 -1.17 -1.27 -2.53
N HIS A 95 -1.89 -1.82 -3.52
CA HIS A 95 -2.66 -0.99 -4.45
C HIS A 95 -3.75 -0.17 -3.75
N ARG A 96 -4.51 -0.77 -2.80
CA ARG A 96 -5.53 -0.06 -2.02
C ARG A 96 -4.94 1.06 -1.19
N ALA A 97 -3.76 0.86 -0.61
CA ALA A 97 -3.06 1.89 0.14
C ALA A 97 -2.77 3.12 -0.74
N ALA A 98 -2.23 2.94 -1.95
CA ALA A 98 -1.97 4.04 -2.88
C ALA A 98 -3.27 4.70 -3.38
N VAL A 99 -4.27 3.91 -3.79
CA VAL A 99 -5.56 4.42 -4.27
C VAL A 99 -6.28 5.20 -3.18
N GLY A 100 -6.24 4.74 -1.93
CA GLY A 100 -6.82 5.43 -0.77
C GLY A 100 -6.20 6.80 -0.50
N GLU A 101 -4.92 6.97 -0.82
CA GLU A 101 -4.21 8.26 -0.75
C GLU A 101 -4.33 9.10 -2.03
N ASN A 102 -5.16 8.67 -2.97
CA ASN A 102 -5.30 9.30 -4.29
C ASN A 102 -4.00 9.33 -5.12
N CYS A 103 -3.07 8.43 -4.84
CA CYS A 103 -1.77 8.32 -5.50
C CYS A 103 -1.78 7.28 -6.63
N PRO A 104 -0.89 7.42 -7.62
CA PRO A 104 -0.74 6.46 -8.71
C PRO A 104 -0.17 5.13 -8.21
N THR A 105 -0.52 4.06 -8.92
CA THR A 105 0.05 2.72 -8.71
C THR A 105 0.03 1.94 -10.02
N ILE A 106 0.96 1.01 -10.19
CA ILE A 106 1.12 0.21 -11.41
C ILE A 106 0.76 -1.23 -11.11
N ALA A 107 -0.27 -1.74 -11.78
CA ALA A 107 -0.61 -3.16 -11.72
C ALA A 107 -0.02 -3.90 -12.92
N VAL A 108 0.82 -4.89 -12.66
CA VAL A 108 1.38 -5.77 -13.69
C VAL A 108 0.55 -7.06 -13.74
N MET A 109 -0.04 -7.38 -14.88
CA MET A 109 -0.93 -8.53 -15.01
C MET A 109 -0.19 -9.76 -15.54
N GLY A 110 -0.52 -10.94 -15.02
CA GLY A 110 -0.08 -12.23 -15.54
C GLY A 110 -1.13 -12.93 -16.43
N VAL A 111 -2.08 -12.14 -16.92
CA VAL A 111 -3.18 -12.57 -17.82
C VAL A 111 -3.34 -11.53 -18.91
N PRO A 112 -4.08 -11.84 -20.02
CA PRO A 112 -4.37 -10.87 -21.07
C PRO A 112 -4.89 -9.54 -20.54
N ILE A 113 -4.45 -8.43 -21.15
CA ILE A 113 -4.71 -7.08 -20.67
C ILE A 113 -6.20 -6.74 -20.54
N ASP A 114 -7.04 -7.36 -21.31
CA ASP A 114 -8.50 -7.19 -21.28
C ASP A 114 -9.19 -8.03 -20.19
N ARG A 115 -8.46 -8.88 -19.49
CA ARG A 115 -8.97 -9.73 -18.41
C ARG A 115 -8.53 -9.22 -17.04
N THR A 116 -9.37 -9.43 -16.03
CA THR A 116 -9.03 -9.13 -14.63
C THR A 116 -8.96 -10.44 -13.85
N TYR A 117 -7.81 -10.69 -13.24
CA TYR A 117 -7.65 -11.83 -12.35
C TYR A 117 -6.93 -11.41 -11.05
N PRO A 118 -7.52 -11.75 -9.89
CA PRO A 118 -8.83 -12.35 -9.70
C PRO A 118 -9.98 -11.39 -10.05
N ALA A 119 -11.14 -11.94 -10.43
CA ALA A 119 -12.29 -11.12 -10.83
C ALA A 119 -12.81 -10.19 -9.72
N ALA A 120 -12.60 -10.55 -8.46
CA ALA A 120 -12.94 -9.75 -7.28
C ALA A 120 -12.21 -8.39 -7.26
N ASN A 121 -11.04 -8.28 -7.88
CA ASN A 121 -10.25 -7.05 -7.95
C ASN A 121 -10.62 -6.13 -9.12
N ARG A 122 -11.76 -6.34 -9.79
CA ARG A 122 -12.19 -5.53 -10.95
C ARG A 122 -12.37 -4.05 -10.60
N GLU A 123 -12.98 -3.75 -9.46
CA GLU A 123 -13.17 -2.35 -9.03
C GLU A 123 -11.83 -1.69 -8.64
N LEU A 124 -10.94 -2.43 -8.00
CA LEU A 124 -9.59 -1.95 -7.70
C LEU A 124 -8.81 -1.68 -8.99
N ARG A 125 -8.89 -2.56 -9.99
CA ARG A 125 -8.30 -2.33 -11.31
C ARG A 125 -8.80 -1.04 -11.94
N ARG A 126 -10.11 -0.79 -11.95
CA ARG A 126 -10.69 0.46 -12.47
C ARG A 126 -10.19 1.69 -11.71
N ALA A 127 -9.99 1.58 -10.40
CA ALA A 127 -9.44 2.66 -9.61
C ALA A 127 -7.96 2.94 -9.98
N ILE A 128 -7.18 1.89 -10.22
CA ILE A 128 -5.79 1.99 -10.70
C ILE A 128 -5.75 2.66 -12.08
N GLU A 129 -6.57 2.22 -13.03
CA GLU A 129 -6.61 2.77 -14.39
C GLU A 129 -6.95 4.27 -14.44
N ARG A 130 -7.69 4.78 -13.46
CA ARG A 130 -8.01 6.21 -13.38
C ARG A 130 -6.85 7.10 -12.95
N ARG A 131 -5.85 6.58 -12.22
CA ARG A 131 -4.79 7.37 -11.59
C ARG A 131 -3.39 6.89 -11.88
N GLY A 132 -3.25 5.64 -12.27
CA GLY A 132 -2.01 4.94 -12.54
C GLY A 132 -2.10 4.18 -13.85
N CYS A 133 -1.53 2.99 -13.86
CA CYS A 133 -1.42 2.18 -15.07
C CYS A 133 -1.61 0.70 -14.77
N VAL A 134 -2.24 -0.02 -15.68
CA VAL A 134 -2.29 -1.49 -15.70
C VAL A 134 -1.59 -1.96 -16.94
N ILE A 135 -0.65 -2.89 -16.80
CA ILE A 135 0.13 -3.42 -17.90
C ILE A 135 0.07 -4.95 -17.96
N SER A 136 0.25 -5.48 -19.15
CA SER A 136 0.41 -6.91 -19.42
C SER A 136 1.32 -7.13 -20.62
N GLU A 137 2.08 -8.22 -20.59
CA GLU A 137 2.80 -8.75 -21.75
C GLU A 137 1.89 -9.55 -22.70
N TYR A 138 0.69 -9.90 -22.22
CA TYR A 138 -0.25 -10.73 -22.98
C TYR A 138 -1.28 -9.86 -23.69
N PRO A 139 -1.43 -10.03 -25.03
CA PRO A 139 -2.35 -9.24 -25.83
C PRO A 139 -3.82 -9.47 -25.43
N PRO A 140 -4.72 -8.53 -25.75
CA PRO A 140 -6.13 -8.73 -25.55
C PRO A 140 -6.64 -9.92 -26.38
N GLU A 141 -7.69 -10.58 -25.91
CA GLU A 141 -8.35 -11.72 -26.56
C GLU A 141 -7.47 -12.97 -26.70
N SER A 142 -6.24 -12.97 -26.14
CA SER A 142 -5.40 -14.16 -26.12
C SER A 142 -5.82 -15.14 -25.03
N GLU A 143 -5.39 -16.38 -25.16
CA GLU A 143 -5.63 -17.40 -24.14
C GLU A 143 -4.73 -17.17 -22.92
N PRO A 144 -5.25 -17.34 -21.70
CA PRO A 144 -4.45 -17.22 -20.47
C PRO A 144 -3.39 -18.32 -20.39
N VAL A 145 -2.16 -17.93 -20.04
CA VAL A 145 -1.01 -18.85 -19.90
C VAL A 145 -1.06 -19.64 -18.58
N GLY A 146 -2.11 -19.49 -17.79
CA GLY A 146 -2.29 -20.18 -16.53
C GLY A 146 -1.28 -19.74 -15.44
N ALA A 147 -0.86 -20.67 -14.59
CA ALA A 147 0.04 -20.37 -13.47
C ALA A 147 1.42 -19.83 -13.91
N VAL A 148 1.90 -20.25 -15.09
CA VAL A 148 3.18 -19.82 -15.66
C VAL A 148 3.19 -18.32 -15.92
N GLY A 149 2.08 -17.75 -16.41
CA GLY A 149 1.97 -16.31 -16.66
C GLY A 149 2.19 -15.46 -15.42
N PHE A 150 1.76 -15.91 -14.24
CA PHE A 150 2.01 -15.19 -12.99
C PHE A 150 3.48 -15.23 -12.57
N LEU A 151 4.17 -16.34 -12.79
CA LEU A 151 5.60 -16.46 -12.49
C LEU A 151 6.45 -15.61 -13.47
N GLN A 152 6.12 -15.67 -14.75
CA GLN A 152 6.79 -14.86 -15.78
C GLN A 152 6.59 -13.37 -15.54
N ARG A 153 5.38 -12.93 -15.19
CA ARG A 153 5.06 -11.55 -14.87
C ARG A 153 5.91 -11.00 -13.71
N ASN A 154 6.28 -11.82 -12.73
CA ASN A 154 7.00 -11.37 -11.53
C ASN A 154 8.32 -10.67 -11.86
N ARG A 155 8.99 -11.02 -12.97
CA ARG A 155 10.19 -10.33 -13.45
C ARG A 155 9.93 -8.87 -13.80
N LEU A 156 8.73 -8.57 -14.33
CA LEU A 156 8.36 -7.22 -14.71
C LEU A 156 8.09 -6.34 -13.47
N ILE A 157 7.50 -6.91 -12.42
CA ILE A 157 7.35 -6.20 -11.14
C ILE A 157 8.73 -5.83 -10.59
N ALA A 158 9.65 -6.79 -10.53
CA ALA A 158 11.00 -6.56 -10.04
C ALA A 158 11.77 -5.53 -10.89
N ALA A 159 11.65 -5.61 -12.22
CA ALA A 159 12.35 -4.72 -13.14
C ALA A 159 11.86 -3.27 -13.02
N LEU A 160 10.54 -3.03 -12.93
CA LEU A 160 9.99 -1.68 -12.76
C LEU A 160 10.33 -1.04 -11.43
N SER A 161 10.67 -1.85 -10.43
CA SER A 161 10.88 -1.36 -9.07
C SER A 161 12.29 -0.86 -8.85
N GLY A 162 12.44 0.28 -8.18
CA GLY A 162 13.72 0.76 -7.63
C GLY A 162 14.13 -0.01 -6.37
N ALA A 163 13.13 -0.54 -5.62
CA ALA A 163 13.30 -1.42 -4.46
C ALA A 163 12.11 -2.37 -4.37
N LEU A 164 12.29 -3.54 -3.76
CA LEU A 164 11.23 -4.53 -3.54
C LEU A 164 10.93 -4.68 -2.05
N VAL A 165 9.67 -4.54 -1.65
CA VAL A 165 9.18 -4.80 -0.30
C VAL A 165 8.42 -6.11 -0.28
N VAL A 166 8.84 -7.04 0.59
CA VAL A 166 8.17 -8.31 0.87
C VAL A 166 7.52 -8.21 2.24
N VAL A 167 6.17 -8.21 2.28
CA VAL A 167 5.44 -7.98 3.54
C VAL A 167 5.26 -9.27 4.34
N GLU A 168 4.75 -10.31 3.74
CA GLU A 168 4.69 -11.67 4.28
C GLU A 168 4.88 -12.68 3.16
N ALA A 169 5.67 -13.70 3.40
CA ALA A 169 5.89 -14.81 2.48
C ALA A 169 6.32 -16.08 3.21
N LYS A 170 5.85 -17.23 2.75
CA LYS A 170 6.44 -18.52 3.13
C LYS A 170 7.77 -18.70 2.40
N GLU A 171 8.69 -19.51 2.96
CA GLU A 171 9.99 -19.79 2.32
C GLU A 171 9.86 -20.34 0.90
N LYS A 172 8.88 -21.23 0.69
CA LYS A 172 8.55 -21.79 -0.63
C LYS A 172 7.25 -21.16 -1.14
N SER A 173 7.33 -20.00 -1.78
CA SER A 173 6.16 -19.30 -2.33
C SER A 173 6.47 -18.62 -3.65
N GLY A 174 5.45 -18.31 -4.43
CA GLY A 174 5.60 -17.56 -5.67
C GLY A 174 6.20 -16.16 -5.49
N THR A 175 6.07 -15.57 -4.29
CA THR A 175 6.69 -14.29 -3.91
C THR A 175 8.23 -14.37 -3.99
N MET A 176 8.81 -15.51 -3.66
CA MET A 176 10.27 -15.70 -3.74
C MET A 176 10.79 -15.68 -5.17
N SER A 177 9.96 -15.95 -6.18
CA SER A 177 10.32 -15.73 -7.59
C SER A 177 10.56 -14.24 -7.86
N THR A 178 9.72 -13.35 -7.34
CA THR A 178 9.92 -11.90 -7.48
C THR A 178 11.19 -11.44 -6.77
N VAL A 179 11.49 -11.99 -5.58
CA VAL A 179 12.75 -11.73 -4.85
C VAL A 179 13.95 -12.14 -5.70
N GLY A 180 13.95 -13.35 -6.25
CA GLY A 180 15.04 -13.83 -7.10
C GLY A 180 15.26 -12.99 -8.36
N HIS A 181 14.19 -12.43 -8.94
CA HIS A 181 14.32 -11.47 -10.04
C HIS A 181 14.91 -10.14 -9.55
N ALA A 182 14.45 -9.61 -8.42
CA ALA A 182 14.98 -8.38 -7.85
C ALA A 182 16.48 -8.48 -7.57
N GLU A 183 16.93 -9.58 -6.95
CA GLU A 183 18.34 -9.87 -6.70
C GLU A 183 19.16 -9.93 -8.01
N ARG A 184 18.65 -10.65 -9.02
CA ARG A 184 19.30 -10.75 -10.33
C ARG A 184 19.45 -9.39 -11.01
N TYR A 185 18.51 -8.48 -10.83
CA TYR A 185 18.54 -7.13 -11.40
C TYR A 185 19.25 -6.11 -10.50
N GLY A 186 19.89 -6.57 -9.41
CA GLY A 186 20.59 -5.69 -8.47
C GLY A 186 19.69 -4.73 -7.71
N LYS A 187 18.40 -5.09 -7.55
CA LYS A 187 17.44 -4.25 -6.83
C LYS A 187 17.49 -4.56 -5.34
N PRO A 188 17.57 -3.56 -4.47
CA PRO A 188 17.53 -3.78 -3.02
C PRO A 188 16.18 -4.40 -2.60
N VAL A 189 16.27 -5.42 -1.76
CA VAL A 189 15.11 -6.10 -1.18
C VAL A 189 14.96 -5.68 0.27
N PHE A 190 13.72 -5.41 0.65
CA PHE A 190 13.30 -5.12 2.01
C PHE A 190 12.27 -6.15 2.44
N ALA A 191 12.30 -6.56 3.69
CA ALA A 191 11.37 -7.53 4.24
C ALA A 191 10.80 -7.04 5.57
N VAL A 192 9.48 -7.17 5.72
CA VAL A 192 8.83 -6.86 7.00
C VAL A 192 9.14 -7.98 7.99
N PRO A 193 9.74 -7.69 9.16
CA PRO A 193 9.93 -8.67 10.21
C PRO A 193 8.58 -9.19 10.72
N GLY A 194 8.51 -10.45 11.08
CA GLY A 194 7.28 -11.01 11.64
C GLY A 194 7.55 -12.00 12.75
N SER A 195 6.49 -12.55 13.35
CA SER A 195 6.61 -13.52 14.41
C SER A 195 7.32 -14.78 13.92
N ILE A 196 8.31 -15.27 14.69
CA ILE A 196 9.00 -16.53 14.44
C ILE A 196 8.06 -17.74 14.52
N PHE A 197 6.91 -17.59 15.15
CA PHE A 197 5.86 -18.63 15.26
C PHE A 197 4.84 -18.56 14.10
N SER A 198 4.94 -17.55 13.23
CA SER A 198 4.03 -17.39 12.08
C SER A 198 4.63 -18.01 10.82
N PRO A 199 4.03 -19.06 10.25
CA PRO A 199 4.47 -19.61 8.97
C PRO A 199 4.39 -18.58 7.82
N ALA A 200 3.53 -17.56 7.95
CA ALA A 200 3.40 -16.49 6.96
C ALA A 200 4.64 -15.59 6.91
N SER A 201 5.38 -15.48 8.02
CA SER A 201 6.60 -14.66 8.13
C SER A 201 7.89 -15.48 7.96
N ALA A 202 7.82 -16.79 7.78
CA ALA A 202 9.00 -17.64 7.71
C ALA A 202 9.95 -17.22 6.58
N GLY A 203 9.41 -16.89 5.40
CA GLY A 203 10.22 -16.46 4.27
C GLY A 203 10.82 -15.07 4.43
N THR A 204 10.06 -14.09 4.96
CA THR A 204 10.59 -12.74 5.22
C THR A 204 11.69 -12.79 6.30
N ASN A 205 11.47 -13.55 7.38
CA ASN A 205 12.48 -13.73 8.42
C ASN A 205 13.73 -14.46 7.89
N ALA A 206 13.57 -15.43 6.98
CA ALA A 206 14.71 -16.09 6.33
C ALA A 206 15.52 -15.10 5.47
N LEU A 207 14.86 -14.24 4.68
CA LEU A 207 15.54 -13.20 3.90
C LEU A 207 16.35 -12.25 4.79
N LEU A 208 15.81 -11.86 5.94
CA LEU A 208 16.50 -11.00 6.92
C LEU A 208 17.68 -11.71 7.56
N ARG A 209 17.48 -12.94 8.04
CA ARG A 209 18.53 -13.77 8.67
C ARG A 209 19.72 -14.02 7.73
N ASP A 210 19.41 -14.28 6.45
CA ASP A 210 20.42 -14.64 5.45
C ASP A 210 21.06 -13.38 4.80
N GLY A 211 20.74 -12.16 5.29
CA GLY A 211 21.28 -10.90 4.77
C GLY A 211 20.84 -10.54 3.34
N ARG A 212 19.82 -11.22 2.82
CA ARG A 212 19.27 -11.01 1.47
C ARG A 212 18.27 -9.85 1.40
N ALA A 213 17.76 -9.42 2.54
CA ALA A 213 16.87 -8.25 2.64
C ALA A 213 17.26 -7.38 3.84
N LYS A 214 16.98 -6.09 3.71
CA LYS A 214 17.01 -5.15 4.85
C LYS A 214 15.65 -5.17 5.55
N ALA A 215 15.65 -4.99 6.86
CA ALA A 215 14.38 -4.87 7.59
C ALA A 215 13.67 -3.58 7.20
N VAL A 216 12.34 -3.65 7.05
CA VAL A 216 11.46 -2.49 6.88
C VAL A 216 10.34 -2.54 7.92
N CYS A 217 10.24 -1.50 8.72
CA CYS A 217 9.20 -1.31 9.72
C CYS A 217 8.29 -0.13 9.39
N THR A 218 8.81 0.83 8.62
CA THR A 218 8.10 2.06 8.21
C THR A 218 8.44 2.41 6.76
N ALA A 219 7.63 3.24 6.12
CA ALA A 219 7.92 3.76 4.79
C ALA A 219 9.24 4.53 4.73
N ALA A 220 9.63 5.19 5.83
CA ALA A 220 10.85 5.98 5.91
C ALA A 220 12.13 5.16 5.70
N ASP A 221 12.10 3.87 6.01
CA ASP A 221 13.23 2.96 5.83
C ASP A 221 13.65 2.80 4.35
N LEU A 222 12.73 3.15 3.41
CA LEU A 222 12.99 3.10 1.98
C LEU A 222 13.37 4.46 1.37
N PHE A 223 13.16 5.57 2.07
CA PHE A 223 13.29 6.90 1.48
C PHE A 223 14.68 7.16 0.91
N GLY A 224 15.73 6.83 1.65
CA GLY A 224 17.10 6.99 1.17
C GLY A 224 17.40 6.13 -0.08
N THR A 225 16.83 4.93 -0.16
CA THR A 225 17.01 4.03 -1.31
C THR A 225 16.27 4.52 -2.56
N LEU A 226 15.12 5.16 -2.38
CA LEU A 226 14.26 5.65 -3.46
C LEU A 226 14.55 7.11 -3.84
N GLY A 227 15.50 7.77 -3.18
CA GLY A 227 15.77 9.19 -3.38
C GLY A 227 14.61 10.10 -2.94
N LEU A 228 13.71 9.57 -2.10
CA LEU A 228 12.61 10.34 -1.54
C LEU A 228 13.12 11.18 -0.37
N GLN A 229 12.70 12.42 -0.32
CA GLN A 229 12.90 13.23 0.87
C GLN A 229 11.87 12.80 1.92
N THR A 230 12.23 12.89 3.20
CA THR A 230 11.23 12.76 4.26
C THR A 230 10.12 13.76 3.93
N ALA A 231 8.98 13.27 3.53
CA ALA A 231 7.83 14.14 3.32
C ALA A 231 7.69 14.92 4.63
N ARG A 232 7.79 16.24 4.56
CA ARG A 232 7.30 17.08 5.65
C ARG A 232 5.94 16.51 5.97
N PRO A 233 5.64 16.06 7.21
CA PRO A 233 4.37 15.42 7.48
C PRO A 233 3.31 16.29 6.83
N ALA A 234 2.58 15.75 5.87
CA ALA A 234 1.45 16.45 5.31
C ALA A 234 0.66 16.89 6.53
N PRO A 235 0.30 18.17 6.68
CA PRO A 235 -0.50 18.56 7.80
C PRO A 235 -1.66 17.58 7.80
N ALA A 236 -1.79 16.82 8.90
CA ALA A 236 -2.85 15.85 9.07
C ALA A 236 -4.11 16.52 8.56
N PRO A 237 -4.95 15.87 7.71
CA PRO A 237 -6.12 16.52 7.19
C PRO A 237 -6.70 17.29 8.36
N ARG A 238 -6.71 18.61 8.29
CA ARG A 238 -7.41 19.40 9.27
C ARG A 238 -8.84 18.96 9.06
N GLU A 239 -9.25 17.94 9.82
CA GLU A 239 -10.67 17.75 10.07
C GLU A 239 -11.12 19.16 10.45
N THR A 240 -11.92 19.77 9.60
CA THR A 240 -12.59 21.02 9.96
C THR A 240 -13.19 20.74 11.32
N PRO A 241 -12.76 21.44 12.38
CA PRO A 241 -13.14 21.06 13.73
C PRO A 241 -14.65 21.03 13.77
N ARG A 242 -15.22 19.83 13.84
CA ARG A 242 -16.65 19.71 14.07
C ARG A 242 -16.94 20.51 15.34
N PRO A 243 -17.88 21.45 15.31
CA PRO A 243 -18.19 22.21 16.50
C PRO A 243 -18.54 21.23 17.63
N LEU A 244 -17.81 21.35 18.74
CA LEU A 244 -18.03 20.51 19.90
C LEU A 244 -19.48 20.67 20.36
N SER A 245 -20.17 19.57 20.65
CA SER A 245 -21.48 19.61 21.28
C SER A 245 -21.38 20.23 22.68
N GLU A 246 -22.50 20.68 23.24
CA GLU A 246 -22.55 21.24 24.60
C GLU A 246 -21.97 20.28 25.63
N ASN A 247 -22.34 19.00 25.55
CA ASN A 247 -21.82 17.98 26.45
C ASN A 247 -20.31 17.74 26.28
N GLU A 248 -19.78 17.82 25.05
CA GLU A 248 -18.33 17.68 24.79
C GLU A 248 -17.55 18.87 25.40
N ARG A 249 -18.07 20.10 25.27
CA ARG A 249 -17.46 21.30 25.91
C ARG A 249 -17.51 21.19 27.42
N LEU A 250 -18.64 20.76 27.97
CA LEU A 250 -18.85 20.58 29.41
C LEU A 250 -17.85 19.57 29.99
N VAL A 251 -17.70 18.40 29.36
CA VAL A 251 -16.77 17.38 29.82
C VAL A 251 -15.31 17.85 29.72
N LEU A 252 -14.95 18.55 28.64
CA LEU A 252 -13.60 19.13 28.50
C LEU A 252 -13.32 20.20 29.57
N SER A 253 -14.30 21.02 29.95
CA SER A 253 -14.13 22.01 31.03
C SER A 253 -13.98 21.39 32.42
N CYS A 254 -14.55 20.18 32.62
CA CYS A 254 -14.41 19.43 33.86
C CYS A 254 -13.07 18.71 34.00
N LEU A 255 -12.36 18.47 32.86
CA LEU A 255 -11.07 17.82 32.86
C LEU A 255 -9.94 18.81 33.19
N GLY A 256 -9.15 18.49 34.19
CA GLY A 256 -8.00 19.30 34.63
C GLY A 256 -6.66 18.69 34.17
N ALA A 257 -5.56 19.25 34.74
CA ALA A 257 -4.20 18.77 34.49
C ALA A 257 -3.91 17.38 35.11
N LYS A 258 -4.77 16.90 36.00
CA LYS A 258 -4.66 15.55 36.61
C LYS A 258 -5.71 14.61 36.02
N ALA A 259 -5.32 13.35 35.86
CA ALA A 259 -6.23 12.33 35.37
C ALA A 259 -7.39 12.08 36.36
N GLN A 260 -8.63 12.13 35.87
CA GLN A 260 -9.87 12.02 36.65
C GLN A 260 -10.65 10.77 36.27
N GLY A 261 -11.26 10.14 37.27
CA GLY A 261 -12.12 8.96 37.08
C GLY A 261 -13.49 9.32 36.51
N VAL A 262 -14.18 8.31 35.96
CA VAL A 262 -15.54 8.47 35.39
C VAL A 262 -16.55 8.97 36.45
N GLU A 263 -16.44 8.50 37.67
CA GLU A 263 -17.32 8.93 38.77
C GLU A 263 -17.13 10.41 39.11
N GLU A 264 -15.88 10.85 39.23
CA GLU A 264 -15.55 12.24 39.53
C GLU A 264 -16.02 13.17 38.39
N LEU A 265 -15.82 12.76 37.13
CA LEU A 265 -16.30 13.51 35.97
C LEU A 265 -17.84 13.52 35.89
N GLY A 266 -18.49 12.43 36.29
CA GLY A 266 -19.94 12.37 36.37
C GLY A 266 -20.51 13.39 37.36
N VAL A 267 -19.91 13.49 38.56
CA VAL A 267 -20.32 14.47 39.57
C VAL A 267 -20.09 15.90 39.09
N LYS A 268 -18.94 16.17 38.45
CA LYS A 268 -18.58 17.52 37.93
C LYS A 268 -19.43 17.96 36.74
N SER A 269 -19.72 17.05 35.83
CA SER A 269 -20.46 17.35 34.59
C SER A 269 -21.98 17.26 34.76
N GLY A 270 -22.47 16.59 35.82
CA GLY A 270 -23.88 16.31 36.00
C GLY A 270 -24.47 15.36 34.96
N LEU A 271 -23.65 14.75 34.13
CA LEU A 271 -24.12 13.84 33.08
C LEU A 271 -24.33 12.44 33.63
N PRO A 272 -25.40 11.72 33.21
CA PRO A 272 -25.55 10.31 33.49
C PRO A 272 -24.36 9.51 32.97
N THR A 273 -23.90 8.48 33.67
CA THR A 273 -22.70 7.71 33.37
C THR A 273 -22.66 7.21 31.92
N ALA A 274 -23.79 6.73 31.39
CA ALA A 274 -23.88 6.25 30.01
C ALA A 274 -23.62 7.37 28.99
N ALA A 275 -24.18 8.56 29.21
CA ALA A 275 -23.97 9.73 28.35
C ALA A 275 -22.52 10.23 28.44
N LEU A 276 -21.96 10.29 29.65
CA LEU A 276 -20.58 10.67 29.90
C LEU A 276 -19.59 9.74 29.19
N LEU A 277 -19.77 8.43 29.28
CA LEU A 277 -18.91 7.46 28.59
C LEU A 277 -18.97 7.63 27.06
N GLY A 278 -20.16 7.88 26.50
CA GLY A 278 -20.33 8.16 25.08
C GLY A 278 -19.61 9.45 24.65
N VAL A 279 -19.61 10.49 25.48
CA VAL A 279 -18.88 11.75 25.22
C VAL A 279 -17.38 11.52 25.32
N LEU A 280 -16.90 10.86 26.38
CA LEU A 280 -15.48 10.56 26.58
C LEU A 280 -14.90 9.73 25.42
N MET A 281 -15.63 8.72 24.94
CA MET A 281 -15.25 7.93 23.78
C MET A 281 -15.13 8.78 22.49
N LYS A 282 -16.08 9.68 22.26
CA LYS A 282 -16.02 10.60 21.12
C LYS A 282 -14.84 11.57 21.22
N LEU A 283 -14.55 12.10 22.41
CA LEU A 283 -13.42 12.98 22.65
C LEU A 283 -12.08 12.24 22.55
N GLU A 284 -12.03 10.97 22.94
CA GLU A 284 -10.85 10.12 22.78
C GLU A 284 -10.57 9.80 21.30
N LEU A 285 -11.58 9.43 20.53
CA LEU A 285 -11.49 9.24 19.07
C LEU A 285 -11.08 10.54 18.37
N ALA A 286 -11.54 11.70 18.85
CA ALA A 286 -11.14 13.01 18.34
C ALA A 286 -9.74 13.45 18.85
N GLY A 287 -9.03 12.61 19.61
CA GLY A 287 -7.68 12.89 20.12
C GLY A 287 -7.61 14.03 21.14
N ARG A 288 -8.74 14.42 21.75
CA ARG A 288 -8.81 15.51 22.72
C ARG A 288 -8.51 15.06 24.15
N VAL A 289 -8.81 13.82 24.48
CA VAL A 289 -8.54 13.19 25.76
C VAL A 289 -7.84 11.85 25.57
N SER A 290 -7.15 11.38 26.60
CA SER A 290 -6.55 10.05 26.66
C SER A 290 -7.10 9.27 27.85
N CYS A 291 -7.47 8.01 27.61
CA CYS A 291 -7.82 7.08 28.68
C CYS A 291 -6.55 6.44 29.25
N LEU A 292 -6.40 6.47 30.55
CA LEU A 292 -5.32 5.85 31.31
C LEU A 292 -5.83 4.59 32.04
N PRO A 293 -4.93 3.70 32.47
CA PRO A 293 -5.33 2.53 33.27
C PRO A 293 -6.23 2.91 34.43
N GLY A 294 -7.27 2.10 34.69
CA GLY A 294 -8.27 2.37 35.71
C GLY A 294 -9.40 3.31 35.26
N LYS A 295 -9.66 3.43 33.95
CA LYS A 295 -10.71 4.31 33.38
C LYS A 295 -10.59 5.77 33.83
N ARG A 296 -9.37 6.28 33.87
CA ARG A 296 -9.07 7.68 34.19
C ARG A 296 -8.77 8.44 32.90
N TYR A 297 -9.29 9.64 32.79
CA TYR A 297 -9.17 10.48 31.59
C TYR A 297 -8.39 11.76 31.89
N ILE A 298 -7.57 12.16 30.93
CA ILE A 298 -6.75 13.40 30.98
C ILE A 298 -6.85 14.14 29.64
N LEU A 299 -6.78 15.46 29.68
CA LEU A 299 -6.65 16.25 28.45
C LEU A 299 -5.36 15.87 27.72
N ARG A 300 -5.46 15.59 26.44
CA ARG A 300 -4.27 15.47 25.59
C ARG A 300 -3.72 16.89 25.39
N GLY A 301 -2.56 17.18 25.97
CA GLY A 301 -1.93 18.48 25.85
C GLY A 301 -1.77 18.85 24.39
N GLY A 302 -2.51 19.87 23.93
CA GLY A 302 -2.19 20.57 22.71
C GLY A 302 -0.86 21.24 22.95
N SER A 303 0.19 20.96 22.14
CA SER A 303 1.35 21.83 22.06
C SER A 303 0.83 23.22 21.73
N ALA A 304 0.88 24.09 22.72
CA ALA A 304 0.73 25.52 22.52
C ALA A 304 1.88 25.99 21.63
N SER A 305 1.51 26.53 20.47
CA SER A 305 2.11 27.68 19.76
C SER A 305 1.79 27.62 18.30
#